data_209252e1d8566bec972f3841054abc59
#
_entry.id   209252e1d8566bec972f3841054abc59
#
_cell.length_a   1.000
_cell.length_b   1.000
_cell.length_c   1.000
_cell.angle_alpha   90.00
_cell.angle_beta   90.00
_cell.angle_gamma   90.00
#
_symmetry.space_group_name_H-M   'P 1'
#
loop_
_entity.id
_entity.type
_entity.pdbx_description
1 polymer ?
#
loop_
_entity_poly.entity_id
_entity_poly.type
_entity_poly.pdbx_seq_one_letter_code
_entity_poly.pdbx_strand_id
1 'polypeptide(L)'
;MRQVGEFFQNVWEVVRQVPFGRVTTYGAIAEYLGSKMSARMVGWALNVCPPDVPAHRVVNRIGLLTGKQHFLEHDSMEIALASEGVQVTDNQVKEFKRLFWNPRSLDDTISLPRVENAP
;
A
#
# COMPACT_ATOMS: atom_id res chain seq x y z
N MET A 1 -22.71 1.30 5.99
CA MET A 1 -21.86 2.12 6.86
C MET A 1 -20.86 1.30 7.60
N ARG A 2 -21.34 0.34 8.38
CA ARG A 2 -20.41 -0.49 9.15
C ARG A 2 -19.43 -1.23 8.25
N GLN A 3 -19.92 -1.78 7.14
CA GLN A 3 -19.07 -2.52 6.23
C GLN A 3 -17.99 -1.64 5.61
N VAL A 4 -18.36 -0.40 5.28
CA VAL A 4 -17.39 0.54 4.72
C VAL A 4 -16.31 0.85 5.76
N GLY A 5 -16.72 1.04 7.02
CA GLY A 5 -15.76 1.33 8.07
C GLY A 5 -14.79 0.18 8.28
N GLU A 6 -15.29 -1.05 8.26
CA GLU A 6 -14.43 -2.22 8.43
C GLU A 6 -13.46 -2.34 7.26
N PHE A 7 -13.94 -2.10 6.04
CA PHE A 7 -13.05 -2.16 4.89
C PHE A 7 -11.95 -1.12 4.99
N PHE A 8 -12.32 0.11 5.36
CA PHE A 8 -11.32 1.17 5.50
C PHE A 8 -10.27 0.79 6.54
N GLN A 9 -10.72 0.27 7.67
CA GLN A 9 -9.78 -0.15 8.70
C GLN A 9 -8.87 -1.28 8.21
N ASN A 10 -9.42 -2.20 7.44
CA ASN A 10 -8.62 -3.29 6.89
C ASN A 10 -7.59 -2.77 5.89
N VAL A 11 -7.96 -1.77 5.07
CA VAL A 11 -7.00 -1.15 4.18
C VAL A 11 -5.86 -0.53 4.98
N TRP A 12 -6.20 0.22 6.02
CA TRP A 12 -5.18 0.89 6.83
C TRP A 12 -4.24 -0.12 7.46
N GLU A 13 -4.78 -1.23 7.94
CA GLU A 13 -3.95 -2.27 8.56
C GLU A 13 -2.97 -2.88 7.56
N VAL A 14 -3.43 -3.14 6.35
CA VAL A 14 -2.55 -3.68 5.31
C VAL A 14 -1.45 -2.67 4.99
N VAL A 15 -1.83 -1.39 4.83
CA VAL A 15 -0.85 -0.37 4.48
C VAL A 15 0.19 -0.20 5.59
N ARG A 16 -0.23 -0.35 6.85
CA ARG A 16 0.73 -0.27 7.95
C ARG A 16 1.78 -1.37 7.87
N GLN A 17 1.48 -2.46 7.20
CA GLN A 17 2.42 -3.58 7.07
C GLN A 17 3.38 -3.41 5.91
N VAL A 18 3.13 -2.46 5.00
CA VAL A 18 4.05 -2.24 3.89
C VAL A 18 5.40 -1.78 4.45
N PRO A 19 6.48 -2.51 4.14
CA PRO A 19 7.77 -2.18 4.74
C PRO A 19 8.31 -0.83 4.28
N PHE A 20 9.10 -0.24 5.15
CA PHE A 20 9.87 0.96 4.82
C PHE A 20 10.70 0.69 3.56
N GLY A 21 10.70 1.62 2.63
CA GLY A 21 11.48 1.46 1.39
C GLY A 21 10.83 0.60 0.34
N ARG A 22 9.58 0.18 0.56
CA ARG A 22 8.85 -0.62 -0.39
C ARG A 22 7.53 0.08 -0.75
N VAL A 23 6.91 -0.36 -1.83
CA VAL A 23 5.62 0.19 -2.24
C VAL A 23 4.67 -0.94 -2.60
N THR A 24 3.38 -0.64 -2.53
CA THR A 24 2.37 -1.57 -3.01
C THR A 24 1.39 -0.78 -3.88
N THR A 25 0.34 -1.44 -4.35
CA THR A 25 -0.61 -0.80 -5.25
C THR A 25 -2.02 -0.88 -4.69
N TYR A 26 -2.86 0.05 -5.16
CA TYR A 26 -4.28 0.03 -4.79
C TYR A 26 -4.91 -1.31 -5.15
N GLY A 27 -4.58 -1.82 -6.34
CA GLY A 27 -5.16 -3.08 -6.79
C GLY A 27 -4.70 -4.28 -5.98
N ALA A 28 -3.43 -4.31 -5.59
CA ALA A 28 -2.92 -5.42 -4.79
C ALA A 28 -3.60 -5.46 -3.42
N ILE A 29 -3.83 -4.30 -2.82
CA ILE A 29 -4.53 -4.23 -1.55
C ILE A 29 -5.97 -4.71 -1.71
N ALA A 30 -6.65 -4.23 -2.76
CA ALA A 30 -8.04 -4.61 -3.00
C ALA A 30 -8.15 -6.11 -3.22
N GLU A 31 -7.26 -6.67 -4.01
CA GLU A 31 -7.28 -8.10 -4.28
C GLU A 31 -7.06 -8.92 -3.02
N TYR A 32 -6.13 -8.48 -2.19
CA TYR A 32 -5.85 -9.18 -0.94
C TYR A 32 -7.04 -9.17 0.00
N LEU A 33 -7.77 -8.05 0.05
CA LEU A 33 -8.88 -7.91 0.99
C LEU A 33 -10.17 -8.54 0.51
N GLY A 34 -10.31 -8.79 -0.80
CA GLY A 34 -11.46 -9.51 -1.27
C GLY A 34 -11.93 -9.05 -2.64
N SER A 35 -12.53 -9.97 -3.36
CA SER A 35 -12.87 -9.76 -4.76
C SER A 35 -13.92 -8.70 -4.98
N LYS A 36 -14.72 -8.37 -3.98
CA LYS A 36 -15.76 -7.35 -4.14
C LYS A 36 -15.23 -5.95 -3.97
N MET A 37 -13.99 -5.81 -3.52
CA MET A 37 -13.42 -4.50 -3.28
C MET A 37 -12.65 -4.05 -4.50
N SER A 38 -12.58 -2.74 -4.70
CA SER A 38 -11.93 -2.18 -5.86
C SER A 38 -10.76 -1.29 -5.45
N ALA A 39 -9.85 -1.10 -6.40
CA ALA A 39 -8.74 -0.17 -6.18
C ALA A 39 -9.25 1.23 -5.85
N ARG A 40 -10.38 1.63 -6.46
CA ARG A 40 -10.96 2.94 -6.19
C ARG A 40 -11.35 3.06 -4.70
N MET A 41 -11.94 1.99 -4.16
CA MET A 41 -12.35 2.02 -2.75
C MET A 41 -11.14 2.10 -1.83
N VAL A 42 -10.04 1.46 -2.20
CA VAL A 42 -8.81 1.60 -1.45
C VAL A 42 -8.36 3.06 -1.46
N GLY A 43 -8.45 3.71 -2.62
CA GLY A 43 -8.13 5.13 -2.70
C GLY A 43 -8.97 5.99 -1.78
N TRP A 44 -10.27 5.69 -1.69
CA TRP A 44 -11.15 6.41 -0.76
C TRP A 44 -10.69 6.24 0.68
N ALA A 45 -10.33 5.01 1.05
CA ALA A 45 -9.87 4.76 2.41
C ALA A 45 -8.61 5.55 2.74
N LEU A 46 -7.72 5.69 1.77
CA LEU A 46 -6.48 6.41 2.00
C LEU A 46 -6.66 7.92 2.05
N ASN A 47 -7.76 8.43 1.45
CA ASN A 47 -8.06 9.86 1.56
C ASN A 47 -8.35 10.28 2.99
N VAL A 48 -8.80 9.37 3.82
CA VAL A 48 -9.23 9.70 5.18
C VAL A 48 -8.48 8.87 6.22
N CYS A 49 -7.30 8.40 5.87
CA CYS A 49 -6.56 7.53 6.77
C CYS A 49 -5.94 8.32 7.93
N PRO A 50 -5.72 7.64 9.07
CA PRO A 50 -4.98 8.26 10.16
C PRO A 50 -3.56 8.62 9.77
N PRO A 51 -2.95 9.60 10.46
CA PRO A 51 -1.60 10.04 10.08
C PRO A 51 -0.52 8.96 10.17
N ASP A 52 -0.73 7.93 10.96
CA ASP A 52 0.28 6.88 11.11
C ASP A 52 0.27 5.86 9.97
N VAL A 53 -0.74 5.94 9.09
CA VAL A 53 -0.81 5.04 7.94
C VAL A 53 0.09 5.58 6.85
N PRO A 54 1.09 4.81 6.39
CA PRO A 54 2.04 5.32 5.40
C PRO A 54 1.45 5.27 3.99
N ALA A 55 0.47 6.13 3.74
CA ALA A 55 -0.22 6.16 2.46
C ALA A 55 0.71 6.47 1.29
N HIS A 56 1.86 7.08 1.55
CA HIS A 56 2.82 7.38 0.49
C HIS A 56 3.41 6.11 -0.13
N ARG A 57 3.25 4.96 0.51
CA ARG A 57 3.76 3.69 -0.01
C ARG A 57 2.77 2.99 -0.93
N VAL A 58 1.67 3.66 -1.29
CA VAL A 58 0.67 3.08 -2.18
C VAL A 58 0.64 3.86 -3.48
N VAL A 59 0.92 3.17 -4.57
CA VAL A 59 0.98 3.77 -5.91
C VAL A 59 0.06 3.00 -6.84
N ASN A 60 -0.07 3.45 -8.08
CA ASN A 60 -0.92 2.72 -9.00
C ASN A 60 -0.16 1.49 -9.57
N ARG A 61 -0.83 0.75 -10.44
CA ARG A 61 -0.31 -0.55 -10.91
C ARG A 61 1.00 -0.46 -11.68
N ILE A 62 1.37 0.71 -12.15
CA ILE A 62 2.63 0.89 -12.85
C ILE A 62 3.59 1.81 -12.08
N GLY A 63 3.30 2.06 -10.81
CA GLY A 63 4.20 2.82 -9.97
C GLY A 63 4.00 4.31 -9.98
N LEU A 64 2.94 4.82 -10.60
CA LEU A 64 2.70 6.25 -10.61
C LEU A 64 2.12 6.74 -9.28
N LEU A 65 2.53 7.94 -8.90
CA LEU A 65 2.09 8.55 -7.65
C LEU A 65 0.75 9.26 -7.85
N THR A 66 -0.29 8.50 -8.13
CA THR A 66 -1.60 9.08 -8.43
C THR A 66 -2.31 9.62 -7.20
N GLY A 67 -1.88 9.23 -6.00
CA GLY A 67 -2.49 9.73 -4.78
C GLY A 67 -1.89 11.01 -4.26
N LYS A 68 -0.92 11.59 -4.95
CA LYS A 68 -0.17 12.72 -4.41
C LYS A 68 -1.04 13.95 -4.17
N GLN A 69 -2.13 14.10 -4.92
CA GLN A 69 -2.99 15.26 -4.77
C GLN A 69 -3.82 15.23 -3.50
N HIS A 70 -3.82 14.10 -2.79
CA HIS A 70 -4.51 14.00 -1.52
C HIS A 70 -3.63 14.42 -0.35
N PHE A 71 -2.37 14.74 -0.62
CA PHE A 71 -1.45 15.21 0.40
C PHE A 71 -1.50 16.73 0.45
N LEU A 72 -1.19 17.27 1.63
CA LEU A 72 -1.25 18.72 1.82
C LEU A 72 -0.36 19.48 0.86
N GLU A 73 0.79 18.91 0.56
CA GLU A 73 1.71 19.50 -0.39
C GLU A 73 1.87 18.57 -1.56
N HIS A 74 2.01 19.15 -2.74
CA HIS A 74 2.03 18.39 -3.97
C HIS A 74 3.13 17.33 -4.01
N ASP A 75 4.28 17.63 -3.45
CA ASP A 75 5.40 16.73 -3.52
C ASP A 75 5.66 15.99 -2.21
N SER A 76 4.72 16.06 -1.26
CA SER A 76 4.89 15.36 0.03
C SER A 76 5.10 13.87 -0.15
N MET A 77 4.36 13.27 -1.06
CA MET A 77 4.43 11.84 -1.30
C MET A 77 5.81 11.46 -1.83
N GLU A 78 6.29 12.22 -2.81
CA GLU A 78 7.60 11.96 -3.38
C GLU A 78 8.70 12.16 -2.34
N ILE A 79 8.59 13.21 -1.54
CA ILE A 79 9.58 13.48 -0.50
C ILE A 79 9.61 12.35 0.52
N ALA A 80 8.44 11.88 0.93
CA ALA A 80 8.37 10.78 1.89
C ALA A 80 9.02 9.52 1.32
N LEU A 81 8.74 9.21 0.06
CA LEU A 81 9.36 8.05 -0.58
C LEU A 81 10.87 8.22 -0.69
N ALA A 82 11.32 9.42 -1.06
CA ALA A 82 12.75 9.67 -1.18
C ALA A 82 13.46 9.48 0.15
N SER A 83 12.81 9.87 1.24
CA SER A 83 13.42 9.71 2.56
C SER A 83 13.58 8.25 2.93
N GLU A 84 12.88 7.36 2.25
CA GLU A 84 12.99 5.92 2.46
C GLU A 84 13.89 5.26 1.42
N GLY A 85 14.54 6.06 0.57
CA GLY A 85 15.43 5.53 -0.45
C GLY A 85 14.71 5.13 -1.74
N VAL A 86 13.43 5.47 -1.88
CA VAL A 86 12.67 5.16 -3.08
C VAL A 86 12.78 6.32 -4.04
N GLN A 87 13.38 6.09 -5.20
CA GLN A 87 13.56 7.14 -6.19
C GLN A 87 12.34 7.25 -7.07
N VAL A 88 12.00 8.49 -7.42
CA VAL A 88 10.85 8.80 -8.27
C VAL A 88 11.33 9.67 -9.41
N THR A 89 10.95 9.32 -10.63
CA THR A 89 11.26 10.10 -11.82
C THR A 89 9.99 10.26 -12.62
N ASP A 90 9.66 11.48 -12.99
CA ASP A 90 8.45 11.76 -13.78
C ASP A 90 7.22 11.16 -13.12
N ASN A 91 7.12 11.35 -11.80
CA ASN A 91 5.96 10.91 -11.01
C ASN A 91 5.80 9.39 -10.94
N GLN A 92 6.87 8.66 -11.21
CA GLN A 92 6.81 7.20 -11.22
C GLN A 92 7.97 6.63 -10.42
N VAL A 93 7.67 5.62 -9.60
CA VAL A 93 8.68 4.94 -8.80
C VAL A 93 9.65 4.22 -9.72
N LYS A 94 10.94 4.48 -9.54
CA LYS A 94 11.98 3.76 -10.27
C LYS A 94 12.15 2.37 -9.67
N GLU A 95 12.44 1.40 -10.52
CA GLU A 95 12.61 0.01 -10.09
C GLU A 95 11.38 -0.51 -9.38
N PHE A 96 10.21 -0.13 -9.89
CA PHE A 96 8.95 -0.47 -9.27
C PHE A 96 8.84 -1.98 -9.03
N LYS A 97 9.19 -2.79 -10.01
CA LYS A 97 9.05 -4.25 -9.87
C LYS A 97 9.87 -4.79 -8.71
N ARG A 98 11.05 -4.25 -8.49
CA ARG A 98 11.91 -4.69 -7.41
C ARG A 98 11.34 -4.25 -6.05
N LEU A 99 10.75 -3.07 -6.02
CA LEU A 99 10.28 -2.48 -4.77
C LEU A 99 8.85 -2.88 -4.43
N PHE A 100 8.14 -3.46 -5.37
CA PHE A 100 6.75 -3.85 -5.15
C PHE A 100 6.65 -4.90 -4.05
N TRP A 101 5.79 -4.63 -3.07
CA TRP A 101 5.51 -5.54 -1.98
C TRP A 101 4.08 -6.03 -2.14
N ASN A 102 3.90 -7.34 -2.18
CA ASN A 102 2.58 -7.94 -2.35
C ASN A 102 1.99 -8.24 -0.99
N PRO A 103 0.78 -7.72 -0.67
CA PRO A 103 0.18 -8.01 0.62
C PRO A 103 0.02 -9.51 0.91
N ARG A 104 -0.03 -10.34 -0.12
CA ARG A 104 -0.11 -11.79 0.09
C ARG A 104 1.10 -12.35 0.81
N SER A 105 2.20 -11.61 0.87
CA SER A 105 3.35 -12.05 1.63
C SER A 105 3.07 -12.09 3.12
N LEU A 106 2.01 -11.41 3.57
CA LEU A 106 1.59 -11.53 4.96
C LEU A 106 1.12 -12.95 5.26
N ASP A 107 0.40 -13.54 4.33
CA ASP A 107 -0.05 -14.93 4.48
C ASP A 107 1.13 -15.88 4.48
N ASP A 108 2.09 -15.64 3.60
CA ASP A 108 3.29 -16.48 3.53
C ASP A 108 4.05 -16.43 4.84
N THR A 109 4.18 -15.25 5.41
CA THR A 109 4.86 -15.09 6.67
C THR A 109 4.17 -15.86 7.78
N ILE A 110 2.85 -15.80 7.79
CA ILE A 110 2.07 -16.52 8.80
C ILE A 110 2.20 -18.01 8.58
N SER A 111 2.27 -18.45 7.35
CA SER A 111 2.33 -19.86 7.01
C SER A 111 3.65 -20.51 7.38
N LEU A 112 4.74 -19.77 7.31
CA LEU A 112 6.06 -20.33 7.50
C LEU A 112 6.21 -21.11 8.80
N PRO A 113 5.80 -20.57 9.95
CA PRO A 113 5.95 -21.33 11.18
C PRO A 113 5.22 -22.66 11.15
N ARG A 114 4.03 -22.67 10.55
CA ARG A 114 3.27 -23.90 10.47
C ARG A 114 3.94 -24.93 9.57
N VAL A 115 4.49 -24.44 8.47
CA VAL A 115 5.19 -25.33 7.54
C VAL A 115 6.43 -25.91 8.20
N GLU A 116 7.14 -25.09 8.91
CA GLU A 116 8.35 -25.54 9.58
C GLU A 116 8.04 -26.58 10.64
N ASN A 117 6.89 -26.45 11.23
CA ASN A 117 6.51 -27.42 12.27
C ASN A 117 6.07 -28.73 11.69
N ALA A 118 5.76 -28.75 10.43
CA ALA A 118 5.29 -29.97 9.79
C ALA A 118 6.32 -31.07 9.76
N PRO A 119 7.57 -30.79 9.53
CA PRO A 119 8.57 -31.85 9.50
C PRO A 119 8.69 -32.58 10.79
#